data_fe3b96ce68fad7411b85b00aa6727dd1
#
_entry.id   fe3b96ce68fad7411b85b00aa6727dd1
#
_cell.length_a   1.000
_cell.length_b   1.000
_cell.length_c   1.000
_cell.angle_alpha   90.00
_cell.angle_beta   90.00
_cell.angle_gamma   90.00
#
_symmetry.space_group_name_H-M   'P 1'
#
loop_
_entity.id
_entity.type
_entity.pdbx_description
1 polymer ?
#
loop_
_entity_poly.entity_id
_entity_poly.type
_entity_poly.pdbx_seq_one_letter_code
_entity_poly.pdbx_strand_id
1 'polypeptide(L)'
;MQHYLTYQLDKITLFIDVGNTAVKWLFDGDYQSVAVTEFSPTLLPKAKRIFVSCVGDKMLLEGLKNTIFVESQATFNIFKSAYKNADELGVDRFLAMIATINQYPDQTRLIVDAGSALTFDLVLADGTHQGGLIMPGLGKLRRSFDQFCTESQQLHNHKLADNTSDAWACGTGQMFTSVINAQIEHYLDEFGDLVVVLSGGDSKLLALRLNYGAKLQPNLVLDGLSIYAQTLTA
;
A
#
# COMPACT_ATOMS: atom_id res chain seq x y z
N MET A 1 7.03 -23.14 0.07
CA MET A 1 5.77 -23.48 -0.65
C MET A 1 4.86 -22.28 -0.44
N GLN A 2 4.73 -21.40 -1.44
CA GLN A 2 3.90 -20.20 -1.37
C GLN A 2 2.44 -20.64 -1.28
N HIS A 3 1.81 -20.47 -0.11
CA HIS A 3 0.37 -20.51 -0.01
C HIS A 3 -0.20 -19.28 -0.75
N TYR A 4 -0.37 -19.39 -2.05
CA TYR A 4 -1.36 -18.59 -2.73
C TYR A 4 -2.71 -19.01 -2.12
N LEU A 5 -3.27 -18.15 -1.29
CA LEU A 5 -4.69 -18.23 -0.98
C LEU A 5 -5.41 -18.19 -2.34
N THR A 6 -5.80 -19.37 -2.81
CA THR A 6 -6.73 -19.51 -3.94
C THR A 6 -8.06 -18.96 -3.43
N TYR A 7 -8.19 -17.64 -3.49
CA TYR A 7 -9.49 -17.02 -3.42
C TYR A 7 -10.28 -17.64 -4.57
N GLN A 8 -11.33 -18.38 -4.27
CA GLN A 8 -12.41 -18.58 -5.23
C GLN A 8 -13.03 -17.18 -5.43
N LEU A 9 -12.31 -16.33 -6.16
CA LEU A 9 -12.80 -15.03 -6.57
C LEU A 9 -14.00 -15.31 -7.46
N ASP A 10 -15.16 -14.94 -6.94
CA ASP A 10 -16.40 -14.99 -7.68
C ASP A 10 -16.17 -14.15 -8.97
N LYS A 11 -16.20 -14.81 -10.13
CA LYS A 11 -15.99 -14.21 -11.47
C LYS A 11 -16.88 -12.99 -11.77
N ILE A 12 -17.58 -12.50 -10.78
CA ILE A 12 -18.54 -11.41 -10.86
C ILE A 12 -18.19 -10.18 -10.01
N THR A 13 -17.12 -10.26 -9.21
CA THR A 13 -16.71 -9.17 -8.31
C THR A 13 -15.44 -8.49 -8.80
N LEU A 14 -15.51 -7.16 -8.91
CA LEU A 14 -14.40 -6.28 -9.27
C LEU A 14 -13.93 -5.53 -8.02
N PHE A 15 -12.64 -5.55 -7.76
CA PHE A 15 -11.99 -4.79 -6.70
C PHE A 15 -11.18 -3.66 -7.31
N ILE A 16 -11.38 -2.42 -6.83
CA ILE A 16 -10.71 -1.22 -7.36
C ILE A 16 -10.06 -0.47 -6.22
N ASP A 17 -8.79 -0.09 -6.41
CA ASP A 17 -8.05 0.82 -5.55
C ASP A 17 -7.75 2.11 -6.30
N VAL A 18 -8.40 3.22 -5.89
CA VAL A 18 -8.22 4.56 -6.45
C VAL A 18 -7.25 5.34 -5.56
N GLY A 19 -5.99 5.34 -5.96
CA GLY A 19 -4.96 6.15 -5.33
C GLY A 19 -4.82 7.54 -5.97
N ASN A 20 -3.86 8.33 -5.46
CA ASN A 20 -3.59 9.68 -5.97
C ASN A 20 -2.82 9.70 -7.32
N THR A 21 -2.12 8.62 -7.68
CA THR A 21 -1.29 8.56 -8.90
C THR A 21 -1.67 7.43 -9.83
N ALA A 22 -2.32 6.38 -9.33
CA ALA A 22 -2.72 5.22 -10.12
C ALA A 22 -4.08 4.70 -9.65
N VAL A 23 -4.82 4.14 -10.60
CA VAL A 23 -5.99 3.29 -10.35
C VAL A 23 -5.58 1.86 -10.64
N LYS A 24 -5.83 0.97 -9.68
CA LYS A 24 -5.51 -0.45 -9.76
C LYS A 24 -6.78 -1.25 -9.61
N TRP A 25 -6.87 -2.39 -10.28
CA TRP A 25 -8.01 -3.29 -10.08
C TRP A 25 -7.64 -4.75 -10.24
N LEU A 26 -8.46 -5.57 -9.63
CA LEU A 26 -8.39 -7.02 -9.71
C LEU A 26 -9.76 -7.56 -10.13
N PHE A 27 -9.79 -8.37 -11.18
CA PHE A 27 -10.98 -9.04 -11.67
C PHE A 27 -10.62 -10.45 -12.19
N ASP A 28 -11.31 -11.47 -11.71
CA ASP A 28 -11.10 -12.89 -12.09
C ASP A 28 -9.62 -13.34 -12.02
N GLY A 29 -8.88 -12.81 -11.03
CA GLY A 29 -7.44 -13.08 -10.85
C GLY A 29 -6.51 -12.23 -11.72
N ASP A 30 -7.04 -11.40 -12.61
CA ASP A 30 -6.27 -10.52 -13.47
C ASP A 30 -6.08 -9.15 -12.82
N TYR A 31 -4.82 -8.75 -12.65
CA TYR A 31 -4.42 -7.48 -12.03
C TYR A 31 -4.03 -6.46 -13.10
N GLN A 32 -4.59 -5.28 -12.98
CA GLN A 32 -4.28 -4.14 -13.85
C GLN A 32 -3.95 -2.89 -13.03
N SER A 33 -3.13 -2.02 -13.60
CA SER A 33 -2.77 -0.73 -13.02
C SER A 33 -2.53 0.29 -14.13
N VAL A 34 -3.16 1.46 -14.01
CA VAL A 34 -2.95 2.58 -14.93
C VAL A 34 -2.75 3.87 -14.16
N ALA A 35 -2.05 4.83 -14.75
CA ALA A 35 -1.95 6.18 -14.18
C ALA A 35 -3.34 6.82 -14.10
N VAL A 36 -3.59 7.64 -13.06
CA VAL A 36 -4.87 8.38 -12.91
C VAL A 36 -5.18 9.21 -14.15
N THR A 37 -4.16 9.79 -14.78
CA THR A 37 -4.29 10.62 -16.00
C THR A 37 -4.69 9.84 -17.25
N GLU A 38 -4.53 8.51 -17.25
CA GLU A 38 -4.85 7.61 -18.35
C GLU A 38 -6.10 6.77 -18.05
N PHE A 39 -6.62 6.86 -16.84
CA PHE A 39 -7.75 6.05 -16.41
C PHE A 39 -9.06 6.55 -17.03
N SER A 40 -9.87 5.60 -17.46
CA SER A 40 -11.28 5.79 -17.81
C SER A 40 -12.09 4.61 -17.30
N PRO A 41 -13.35 4.81 -16.80
CA PRO A 41 -14.23 3.70 -16.42
C PRO A 41 -14.48 2.67 -17.52
N THR A 42 -14.26 3.03 -18.78
CA THR A 42 -14.40 2.12 -19.93
C THR A 42 -13.32 1.03 -19.98
N LEU A 43 -12.21 1.21 -19.25
CA LEU A 43 -11.15 0.19 -19.09
C LEU A 43 -11.56 -0.94 -18.15
N LEU A 44 -12.55 -0.70 -17.29
CA LEU A 44 -12.97 -1.67 -16.27
C LEU A 44 -13.81 -2.80 -16.90
N PRO A 45 -13.59 -4.04 -16.48
CA PRO A 45 -14.43 -5.16 -16.87
C PRO A 45 -15.85 -5.00 -16.30
N LYS A 46 -16.84 -5.58 -17.00
CA LYS A 46 -18.22 -5.62 -16.50
C LYS A 46 -18.31 -6.56 -15.29
N ALA A 47 -18.79 -6.05 -14.17
CA ALA A 47 -18.93 -6.79 -12.94
C ALA A 47 -20.34 -6.63 -12.35
N LYS A 48 -20.79 -7.61 -11.56
CA LYS A 48 -22.07 -7.54 -10.83
C LYS A 48 -21.94 -6.80 -9.51
N ARG A 49 -20.76 -6.86 -8.89
CA ARG A 49 -20.41 -6.16 -7.63
C ARG A 49 -19.08 -5.47 -7.80
N ILE A 50 -18.94 -4.28 -7.28
CA ILE A 50 -17.71 -3.49 -7.32
C ILE A 50 -17.40 -3.02 -5.92
N PHE A 51 -16.25 -3.41 -5.38
CA PHE A 51 -15.73 -2.90 -4.11
C PHE A 51 -14.59 -1.95 -4.37
N VAL A 52 -14.61 -0.80 -3.71
CA VAL A 52 -13.68 0.29 -3.96
C VAL A 52 -13.00 0.75 -2.68
N SER A 53 -11.68 0.78 -2.70
CA SER A 53 -10.82 1.62 -1.88
C SER A 53 -10.61 2.94 -2.61
N CYS A 54 -10.84 4.08 -1.97
CA CYS A 54 -10.65 5.37 -2.61
C CYS A 54 -10.08 6.41 -1.64
N VAL A 55 -8.80 6.74 -1.83
CA VAL A 55 -8.12 7.87 -1.20
C VAL A 55 -7.80 8.98 -2.21
N GLY A 56 -8.06 8.74 -3.48
CA GLY A 56 -7.96 9.70 -4.59
C GLY A 56 -9.31 10.36 -4.92
N ASP A 57 -9.51 10.67 -6.20
CA ASP A 57 -10.71 11.33 -6.69
C ASP A 57 -11.83 10.32 -6.99
N LYS A 58 -12.90 10.35 -6.20
CA LYS A 58 -14.10 9.51 -6.39
C LYS A 58 -14.82 9.76 -7.72
N MET A 59 -14.67 10.96 -8.30
CA MET A 59 -15.31 11.32 -9.58
C MET A 59 -14.81 10.45 -10.74
N LEU A 60 -13.62 9.85 -10.63
CA LEU A 60 -13.09 8.91 -11.61
C LEU A 60 -14.00 7.69 -11.84
N LEU A 61 -14.85 7.36 -10.87
CA LEU A 61 -15.75 6.22 -10.92
C LEU A 61 -17.22 6.65 -11.09
N GLU A 62 -17.46 7.90 -11.45
CA GLU A 62 -18.83 8.40 -11.66
C GLU A 62 -19.56 7.57 -12.74
N GLY A 63 -20.83 7.26 -12.48
CA GLY A 63 -21.67 6.47 -13.38
C GLY A 63 -21.53 4.94 -13.23
N LEU A 64 -20.57 4.43 -12.46
CA LEU A 64 -20.51 3.00 -12.16
C LEU A 64 -21.65 2.61 -11.20
N LYS A 65 -22.40 1.59 -11.58
CA LYS A 65 -23.51 1.03 -10.77
C LYS A 65 -23.01 -0.12 -9.89
N ASN A 66 -23.73 -0.40 -8.80
CA ASN A 66 -23.45 -1.50 -7.87
C ASN A 66 -22.05 -1.39 -7.22
N THR A 67 -21.62 -0.14 -6.95
CA THR A 67 -20.34 0.19 -6.35
C THR A 67 -20.47 0.37 -4.84
N ILE A 68 -19.65 -0.33 -4.08
CA ILE A 68 -19.55 -0.24 -2.63
C ILE A 68 -18.20 0.39 -2.30
N PHE A 69 -18.21 1.64 -1.83
CA PHE A 69 -17.02 2.28 -1.30
C PHE A 69 -16.79 1.77 0.12
N VAL A 70 -15.65 1.15 0.34
CA VAL A 70 -15.25 0.68 1.67
C VAL A 70 -14.77 1.88 2.48
N GLU A 71 -15.12 1.90 3.76
CA GLU A 71 -14.69 2.90 4.73
C GLU A 71 -13.89 2.21 5.83
N SER A 72 -12.94 2.94 6.41
CA SER A 72 -12.18 2.46 7.55
C SER A 72 -13.06 2.25 8.76
N GLN A 73 -12.77 1.21 9.53
CA GLN A 73 -13.54 0.84 10.71
C GLN A 73 -12.67 0.86 11.97
N ALA A 74 -13.26 1.24 13.09
CA ALA A 74 -12.59 1.17 14.39
C ALA A 74 -12.24 -0.27 14.80
N THR A 75 -13.09 -1.22 14.38
CA THR A 75 -12.90 -2.66 14.60
C THR A 75 -13.38 -3.45 13.40
N PHE A 76 -12.62 -4.48 13.01
CA PHE A 76 -13.00 -5.42 11.96
C PHE A 76 -12.39 -6.78 12.25
N ASN A 77 -13.19 -7.79 12.51
CA ASN A 77 -12.75 -9.09 13.04
C ASN A 77 -11.85 -8.87 14.27
N ILE A 78 -10.58 -9.29 14.26
CA ILE A 78 -9.63 -9.05 15.34
C ILE A 78 -8.94 -7.69 15.24
N PHE A 79 -9.04 -6.98 14.12
CA PHE A 79 -8.43 -5.65 13.94
C PHE A 79 -9.07 -4.64 14.90
N LYS A 80 -8.23 -3.84 15.57
CA LYS A 80 -8.61 -2.71 16.40
C LYS A 80 -7.74 -1.50 16.04
N SER A 81 -8.38 -0.42 15.59
CA SER A 81 -7.68 0.80 15.20
C SER A 81 -7.08 1.54 16.41
N ALA A 82 -5.88 2.09 16.25
CA ALA A 82 -5.30 3.06 17.17
C ALA A 82 -5.94 4.46 17.04
N TYR A 83 -6.59 4.73 15.93
CA TYR A 83 -7.20 6.03 15.66
C TYR A 83 -8.46 6.21 16.50
N LYS A 84 -8.57 7.34 17.19
CA LYS A 84 -9.76 7.68 17.99
C LYS A 84 -11.00 7.86 17.10
N ASN A 85 -10.79 8.43 15.91
CA ASN A 85 -11.79 8.56 14.87
C ASN A 85 -11.38 7.67 13.68
N ALA A 86 -12.15 6.65 13.39
CA ALA A 86 -11.86 5.70 12.31
C ALA A 86 -11.82 6.36 10.94
N ASP A 87 -12.60 7.43 10.72
CA ASP A 87 -12.69 8.14 9.44
C ASP A 87 -11.37 8.88 9.08
N GLU A 88 -10.49 9.11 10.07
CA GLU A 88 -9.18 9.72 9.84
C GLU A 88 -8.13 8.70 9.36
N LEU A 89 -8.40 7.41 9.51
CA LEU A 89 -7.54 6.36 8.98
C LEU A 89 -7.80 6.19 7.48
N GLY A 90 -6.77 6.33 6.65
CA GLY A 90 -6.87 6.05 5.22
C GLY A 90 -7.39 4.63 4.96
N VAL A 91 -8.38 4.49 4.08
CA VAL A 91 -9.01 3.19 3.78
C VAL A 91 -8.01 2.21 3.15
N ASP A 92 -7.06 2.68 2.38
CA ASP A 92 -5.96 1.90 1.81
C ASP A 92 -5.10 1.27 2.92
N ARG A 93 -4.74 2.05 3.95
CA ARG A 93 -3.99 1.57 5.11
C ARG A 93 -4.80 0.56 5.93
N PHE A 94 -6.09 0.84 6.19
CA PHE A 94 -6.99 -0.09 6.86
C PHE A 94 -7.05 -1.44 6.12
N LEU A 95 -7.24 -1.42 4.81
CA LEU A 95 -7.32 -2.62 3.98
C LEU A 95 -5.99 -3.39 3.95
N ALA A 96 -4.86 -2.69 3.85
CA ALA A 96 -3.55 -3.32 3.93
C ALA A 96 -3.33 -4.02 5.28
N MET A 97 -3.77 -3.42 6.39
CA MET A 97 -3.68 -4.02 7.72
C MET A 97 -4.54 -5.29 7.84
N ILE A 98 -5.81 -5.28 7.42
CA ILE A 98 -6.64 -6.48 7.48
C ILE A 98 -6.15 -7.59 6.56
N ALA A 99 -5.54 -7.25 5.41
CA ALA A 99 -4.88 -8.22 4.55
C ALA A 99 -3.71 -8.92 5.27
N THR A 100 -2.85 -8.15 5.92
CA THR A 100 -1.68 -8.71 6.62
C THR A 100 -2.08 -9.51 7.86
N ILE A 101 -3.15 -9.13 8.57
CA ILE A 101 -3.71 -9.93 9.67
C ILE A 101 -4.12 -11.32 9.19
N ASN A 102 -4.75 -11.39 8.04
CA ASN A 102 -5.18 -12.67 7.45
C ASN A 102 -4.00 -13.50 6.93
N GLN A 103 -3.01 -12.84 6.29
CA GLN A 103 -1.85 -13.53 5.67
C GLN A 103 -0.83 -14.01 6.70
N TYR A 104 -0.69 -13.32 7.82
CA TYR A 104 0.30 -13.60 8.87
C TYR A 104 -0.38 -13.65 10.24
N PRO A 105 -1.26 -14.63 10.51
CA PRO A 105 -1.97 -14.75 11.78
C PRO A 105 -0.97 -14.91 12.93
N ASP A 106 -1.36 -14.42 14.11
CA ASP A 106 -0.61 -14.55 15.37
C ASP A 106 0.83 -13.99 15.36
N GLN A 107 1.11 -13.06 14.44
CA GLN A 107 2.42 -12.40 14.33
C GLN A 107 2.26 -10.87 14.45
N THR A 108 3.23 -10.18 15.04
CA THR A 108 3.35 -8.72 14.95
C THR A 108 3.84 -8.37 13.54
N ARG A 109 3.25 -7.32 12.93
CA ARG A 109 3.52 -6.94 11.53
C ARG A 109 3.82 -5.46 11.44
N LEU A 110 4.88 -5.14 10.71
CA LEU A 110 5.17 -3.78 10.25
C LEU A 110 4.85 -3.72 8.76
N ILE A 111 3.83 -2.97 8.40
CA ILE A 111 3.44 -2.74 7.02
C ILE A 111 4.15 -1.47 6.55
N VAL A 112 4.92 -1.59 5.47
CA VAL A 112 5.60 -0.48 4.80
C VAL A 112 5.01 -0.36 3.41
N ASP A 113 4.17 0.64 3.16
CA ASP A 113 3.64 0.92 1.83
C ASP A 113 4.44 2.05 1.19
N ALA A 114 5.15 1.72 0.12
CA ALA A 114 5.99 2.62 -0.66
C ALA A 114 5.31 2.97 -1.98
N GLY A 115 4.44 3.95 -1.94
CA GLY A 115 3.66 4.45 -3.06
C GLY A 115 3.79 5.96 -3.24
N SER A 116 2.68 6.63 -3.57
CA SER A 116 2.61 8.11 -3.65
C SER A 116 2.92 8.77 -2.31
N ALA A 117 2.53 8.14 -1.22
CA ALA A 117 3.05 8.34 0.13
C ALA A 117 3.89 7.13 0.52
N LEU A 118 4.79 7.31 1.49
CA LEU A 118 5.43 6.24 2.24
C LEU A 118 4.70 6.16 3.57
N THR A 119 4.10 5.01 3.88
CA THR A 119 3.44 4.80 5.16
C THR A 119 4.06 3.65 5.94
N PHE A 120 3.98 3.73 7.26
CA PHE A 120 4.31 2.66 8.18
C PHE A 120 3.11 2.43 9.08
N ASP A 121 2.70 1.19 9.26
CA ASP A 121 1.64 0.79 10.17
C ASP A 121 2.09 -0.43 10.97
N LEU A 122 2.02 -0.36 12.29
CA LEU A 122 2.36 -1.46 13.18
C LEU A 122 1.09 -2.10 13.73
N VAL A 123 0.96 -3.40 13.52
CA VAL A 123 -0.17 -4.20 14.02
C VAL A 123 0.36 -5.36 14.86
N LEU A 124 -0.04 -5.43 16.12
CA LEU A 124 0.36 -6.50 17.04
C LEU A 124 -0.26 -7.85 16.64
N ALA A 125 0.25 -8.93 17.24
CA ALA A 125 -0.21 -10.29 17.00
C ALA A 125 -1.73 -10.47 17.25
N ASP A 126 -2.28 -9.74 18.23
CA ASP A 126 -3.70 -9.75 18.61
C ASP A 126 -4.60 -8.90 17.70
N GLY A 127 -4.05 -8.29 16.65
CA GLY A 127 -4.76 -7.42 15.71
C GLY A 127 -4.85 -5.95 16.14
N THR A 128 -4.23 -5.55 17.26
CA THR A 128 -4.25 -4.16 17.71
C THR A 128 -3.26 -3.31 16.91
N HIS A 129 -3.78 -2.32 16.19
CA HIS A 129 -2.99 -1.31 15.50
C HIS A 129 -2.37 -0.32 16.51
N GLN A 130 -1.09 -0.09 16.45
CA GLN A 130 -0.34 0.79 17.35
C GLN A 130 -0.22 2.23 16.82
N GLY A 131 -0.72 2.49 15.61
CA GLY A 131 -0.54 3.75 14.91
C GLY A 131 0.43 3.60 13.75
N GLY A 132 0.72 4.71 13.09
CA GLY A 132 1.60 4.70 11.93
C GLY A 132 2.15 6.06 11.58
N LEU A 133 2.98 6.08 10.54
CA LEU A 133 3.64 7.28 10.01
C LEU A 133 3.21 7.48 8.56
N ILE A 134 3.15 8.73 8.13
CA ILE A 134 2.92 9.11 6.74
C ILE A 134 4.01 10.09 6.32
N MET A 135 4.70 9.77 5.25
CA MET A 135 5.79 10.57 4.68
C MET A 135 5.61 10.72 3.16
N PRO A 136 6.26 11.68 2.50
CA PRO A 136 6.27 11.72 1.05
C PRO A 136 6.89 10.44 0.45
N GLY A 137 6.23 9.83 -0.53
CA GLY A 137 6.83 8.79 -1.33
C GLY A 137 7.98 9.33 -2.21
N LEU A 138 8.81 8.43 -2.75
CA LEU A 138 10.02 8.80 -3.49
C LEU A 138 9.77 9.82 -4.60
N GLY A 139 8.72 9.61 -5.40
CA GLY A 139 8.35 10.53 -6.47
C GLY A 139 7.95 11.91 -5.98
N LYS A 140 7.22 12.01 -4.86
CA LYS A 140 6.87 13.30 -4.23
C LYS A 140 8.10 13.98 -3.63
N LEU A 141 8.95 13.22 -2.96
CA LEU A 141 10.21 13.72 -2.40
C LEU A 141 11.10 14.32 -3.49
N ARG A 142 11.24 13.65 -4.62
CA ARG A 142 12.05 14.10 -5.76
C ARG A 142 11.51 15.35 -6.45
N ARG A 143 10.20 15.54 -6.42
CA ARG A 143 9.53 16.75 -6.95
C ARG A 143 9.32 17.86 -5.92
N SER A 144 9.80 17.68 -4.69
CA SER A 144 9.64 18.71 -3.64
C SER A 144 10.46 19.98 -3.88
N PHE A 145 11.40 19.93 -4.80
CA PHE A 145 12.27 21.06 -5.14
C PHE A 145 12.31 21.24 -6.66
N ASP A 146 11.55 22.20 -7.19
CA ASP A 146 11.33 22.37 -8.62
C ASP A 146 12.63 22.52 -9.41
N GLN A 147 13.64 23.20 -8.82
CA GLN A 147 14.95 23.41 -9.46
C GLN A 147 15.75 22.12 -9.69
N PHE A 148 15.49 21.08 -8.89
CA PHE A 148 16.23 19.82 -8.92
C PHE A 148 15.34 18.62 -9.26
N CYS A 149 14.10 18.88 -9.70
CA CYS A 149 13.14 17.85 -10.03
C CYS A 149 13.74 16.80 -10.95
N THR A 150 13.53 15.54 -10.64
CA THR A 150 13.96 14.41 -11.46
C THR A 150 12.84 13.36 -11.53
N GLU A 151 12.64 12.81 -12.72
CA GLU A 151 11.72 11.69 -12.99
C GLU A 151 12.39 10.31 -12.79
N SER A 152 13.67 10.28 -12.41
CA SER A 152 14.37 9.04 -12.16
C SER A 152 13.67 8.22 -11.09
N GLN A 153 13.38 6.95 -11.38
CA GLN A 153 12.86 5.97 -10.42
C GLN A 153 13.98 5.13 -9.79
N GLN A 154 15.24 5.32 -10.21
CA GLN A 154 16.36 4.53 -9.74
C GLN A 154 16.75 4.95 -8.32
N LEU A 155 16.97 3.96 -7.44
CA LEU A 155 17.65 4.13 -6.17
C LEU A 155 19.14 3.89 -6.41
N HIS A 156 19.90 4.98 -6.57
CA HIS A 156 21.34 4.89 -6.75
C HIS A 156 22.03 4.37 -5.49
N ASN A 157 23.16 3.68 -5.66
CA ASN A 157 24.02 3.26 -4.55
C ASN A 157 24.64 4.49 -3.89
N HIS A 158 25.16 4.34 -2.67
CA HIS A 158 25.87 5.36 -1.84
C HIS A 158 27.09 5.94 -2.55
N LYS A 159 26.89 6.55 -3.72
CA LYS A 159 27.92 7.18 -4.52
C LYS A 159 27.73 8.68 -4.48
N LEU A 160 28.82 9.40 -4.23
CA LEU A 160 28.83 10.84 -4.41
C LEU A 160 28.77 11.13 -5.91
N ALA A 161 27.88 12.03 -6.30
CA ALA A 161 27.71 12.46 -7.67
C ALA A 161 28.56 13.70 -7.94
N ASP A 162 28.90 13.91 -9.19
CA ASP A 162 29.72 15.00 -9.69
C ASP A 162 28.93 16.07 -10.49
N ASN A 163 27.59 15.93 -10.48
CA ASN A 163 26.66 16.89 -11.07
C ASN A 163 25.38 16.99 -10.22
N THR A 164 24.66 18.11 -10.37
CA THR A 164 23.50 18.45 -9.54
C THR A 164 22.34 17.48 -9.68
N SER A 165 22.03 17.03 -10.90
CA SER A 165 20.91 16.12 -11.17
C SER A 165 21.11 14.77 -10.47
N ASP A 166 22.30 14.18 -10.63
CA ASP A 166 22.62 12.92 -9.98
C ASP A 166 22.78 13.07 -8.46
N ALA A 167 23.32 14.21 -7.98
CA ALA A 167 23.42 14.50 -6.56
C ALA A 167 22.03 14.53 -5.91
N TRP A 168 21.07 15.17 -6.55
CA TRP A 168 19.68 15.20 -6.09
C TRP A 168 19.02 13.81 -6.13
N ALA A 169 19.17 13.07 -7.22
CA ALA A 169 18.63 11.72 -7.37
C ALA A 169 19.23 10.74 -6.35
N CYS A 170 20.56 10.79 -6.14
CA CYS A 170 21.26 9.96 -5.16
C CYS A 170 20.87 10.36 -3.73
N GLY A 171 20.86 11.65 -3.40
CA GLY A 171 20.55 12.17 -2.06
C GLY A 171 19.11 11.82 -1.64
N THR A 172 18.12 12.07 -2.51
CA THR A 172 16.71 11.73 -2.23
C THR A 172 16.50 10.22 -2.15
N GLY A 173 17.16 9.43 -2.98
CA GLY A 173 17.11 7.97 -2.93
C GLY A 173 17.71 7.42 -1.63
N GLN A 174 18.85 7.95 -1.21
CA GLN A 174 19.50 7.57 0.05
C GLN A 174 18.65 7.96 1.26
N MET A 175 18.12 9.22 1.29
CA MET A 175 17.23 9.68 2.35
C MET A 175 16.03 8.74 2.50
N PHE A 176 15.38 8.39 1.39
CA PHE A 176 14.23 7.50 1.37
C PHE A 176 14.55 6.10 1.92
N THR A 177 15.64 5.49 1.45
CA THR A 177 16.06 4.15 1.87
C THR A 177 16.53 4.12 3.33
N SER A 178 17.27 5.16 3.76
CA SER A 178 17.79 5.24 5.13
C SER A 178 16.67 5.38 6.16
N VAL A 179 15.64 6.19 5.87
CA VAL A 179 14.47 6.33 6.75
C VAL A 179 13.75 5.01 6.90
N ILE A 180 13.56 4.26 5.81
CA ILE A 180 12.87 2.96 5.86
C ILE A 180 13.66 1.97 6.70
N ASN A 181 14.98 1.83 6.46
CA ASN A 181 15.82 0.92 7.24
C ASN A 181 15.85 1.31 8.72
N ALA A 182 15.96 2.60 9.05
CA ALA A 182 15.98 3.08 10.43
C ALA A 182 14.64 2.80 11.15
N GLN A 183 13.49 2.97 10.46
CA GLN A 183 12.18 2.65 11.06
C GLN A 183 12.01 1.14 11.27
N ILE A 184 12.45 0.31 10.31
CA ILE A 184 12.40 -1.15 10.47
C ILE A 184 13.27 -1.57 11.66
N GLU A 185 14.50 -1.06 11.76
CA GLU A 185 15.41 -1.33 12.86
C GLU A 185 14.81 -0.95 14.22
N HIS A 186 14.29 0.27 14.31
CA HIS A 186 13.63 0.76 15.52
C HIS A 186 12.50 -0.17 16.00
N TYR A 187 11.61 -0.60 15.09
CA TYR A 187 10.51 -1.48 15.48
C TYR A 187 10.96 -2.92 15.77
N LEU A 188 12.01 -3.41 15.11
CA LEU A 188 12.62 -4.70 15.44
C LEU A 188 13.25 -4.66 16.84
N ASP A 189 13.92 -3.56 17.22
CA ASP A 189 14.53 -3.38 18.54
C ASP A 189 13.45 -3.29 19.63
N GLU A 190 12.30 -2.63 19.36
CA GLU A 190 11.23 -2.41 20.34
C GLU A 190 10.33 -3.65 20.50
N PHE A 191 9.96 -4.32 19.40
CA PHE A 191 8.96 -5.40 19.41
C PHE A 191 9.56 -6.79 19.17
N GLY A 192 10.85 -6.89 18.94
CA GLY A 192 11.55 -8.16 18.69
C GLY A 192 11.17 -8.79 17.36
N ASP A 193 10.64 -10.03 17.40
CA ASP A 193 10.29 -10.77 16.19
C ASP A 193 8.99 -10.24 15.58
N LEU A 194 9.11 -9.60 14.43
CA LEU A 194 7.98 -9.10 13.65
C LEU A 194 8.14 -9.38 12.15
N VAL A 195 7.03 -9.48 11.45
CA VAL A 195 7.02 -9.61 9.99
C VAL A 195 7.01 -8.22 9.36
N VAL A 196 8.06 -7.90 8.60
CA VAL A 196 8.07 -6.72 7.74
C VAL A 196 7.38 -7.06 6.43
N VAL A 197 6.29 -6.35 6.11
CA VAL A 197 5.53 -6.51 4.86
C VAL A 197 5.70 -5.26 4.03
N LEU A 198 6.22 -5.42 2.80
CA LEU A 198 6.53 -4.33 1.89
C LEU A 198 5.52 -4.31 0.73
N SER A 199 4.82 -3.19 0.58
CA SER A 199 3.80 -2.94 -0.45
C SER A 199 4.09 -1.65 -1.23
N GLY A 200 3.22 -1.34 -2.18
CA GLY A 200 3.28 -0.13 -3.00
C GLY A 200 4.10 -0.28 -4.28
N GLY A 201 4.01 0.75 -5.13
CA GLY A 201 4.63 0.75 -6.46
C GLY A 201 6.16 0.65 -6.43
N ASP A 202 6.80 1.25 -5.43
CA ASP A 202 8.25 1.25 -5.25
C ASP A 202 8.77 0.04 -4.46
N SER A 203 7.89 -0.86 -4.00
CA SER A 203 8.22 -1.98 -3.12
C SER A 203 9.28 -2.93 -3.71
N LYS A 204 9.18 -3.26 -5.01
CA LYS A 204 10.16 -4.13 -5.69
C LYS A 204 11.57 -3.51 -5.73
N LEU A 205 11.63 -2.19 -5.94
CA LEU A 205 12.88 -1.45 -5.98
C LEU A 205 13.52 -1.38 -4.59
N LEU A 206 12.69 -1.16 -3.56
CA LEU A 206 13.12 -1.09 -2.16
C LEU A 206 13.57 -2.44 -1.61
N ALA A 207 12.91 -3.54 -1.96
CA ALA A 207 13.24 -4.87 -1.46
C ALA A 207 14.72 -5.23 -1.66
N LEU A 208 15.36 -4.69 -2.70
CA LEU A 208 16.78 -4.87 -2.99
C LEU A 208 17.72 -3.97 -2.15
N ARG A 209 17.16 -3.08 -1.34
CA ARG A 209 17.89 -2.03 -0.59
C ARG A 209 17.64 -2.08 0.91
N LEU A 210 16.76 -2.97 1.35
CA LEU A 210 16.53 -3.17 2.77
C LEU A 210 17.67 -3.98 3.39
N ASN A 211 18.05 -3.59 4.60
CA ASN A 211 19.02 -4.34 5.43
C ASN A 211 18.37 -5.55 6.10
N TYR A 212 17.06 -5.66 6.04
CA TYR A 212 16.23 -6.66 6.73
C TYR A 212 15.37 -7.42 5.73
N GLY A 213 15.05 -8.68 6.07
CA GLY A 213 14.14 -9.48 5.27
C GLY A 213 12.72 -8.91 5.30
N ALA A 214 12.10 -8.74 4.13
CA ALA A 214 10.73 -8.32 4.02
C ALA A 214 9.92 -9.26 3.12
N LYS A 215 8.62 -9.39 3.43
CA LYS A 215 7.64 -10.08 2.59
C LYS A 215 7.09 -9.10 1.57
N LEU A 216 7.35 -9.33 0.29
CA LEU A 216 6.86 -8.47 -0.78
C LEU A 216 5.41 -8.83 -1.12
N GLN A 217 4.50 -7.88 -0.90
CA GLN A 217 3.05 -8.01 -1.13
C GLN A 217 2.53 -6.76 -1.87
N PRO A 218 2.68 -6.68 -3.19
CA PRO A 218 2.44 -5.44 -3.94
C PRO A 218 0.96 -5.04 -4.03
N ASN A 219 0.03 -5.94 -3.70
CA ASN A 219 -1.42 -5.76 -3.93
C ASN A 219 -2.24 -5.77 -2.63
N LEU A 220 -1.63 -5.44 -1.48
CA LEU A 220 -2.27 -5.55 -0.15
C LEU A 220 -3.65 -4.90 -0.06
N VAL A 221 -3.85 -3.74 -0.69
CA VAL A 221 -5.15 -3.04 -0.65
C VAL A 221 -6.24 -3.87 -1.36
N LEU A 222 -5.93 -4.45 -2.51
CA LEU A 222 -6.86 -5.30 -3.26
C LEU A 222 -7.12 -6.63 -2.53
N ASP A 223 -6.09 -7.19 -1.87
CA ASP A 223 -6.26 -8.37 -1.02
C ASP A 223 -7.19 -8.05 0.16
N GLY A 224 -7.02 -6.88 0.79
CA GLY A 224 -7.88 -6.38 1.86
C GLY A 224 -9.32 -6.17 1.41
N LEU A 225 -9.54 -5.61 0.21
CA LEU A 225 -10.87 -5.49 -0.40
C LEU A 225 -11.54 -6.85 -0.57
N SER A 226 -10.79 -7.85 -1.02
CA SER A 226 -11.31 -9.22 -1.19
C SER A 226 -11.72 -9.83 0.15
N ILE A 227 -10.90 -9.67 1.20
CA ILE A 227 -11.22 -10.14 2.55
C ILE A 227 -12.47 -9.42 3.10
N TYR A 228 -12.52 -8.09 2.94
CA TYR A 228 -13.67 -7.30 3.36
C TYR A 228 -14.97 -7.74 2.68
N ALA A 229 -14.93 -7.97 1.37
CA ALA A 229 -16.10 -8.41 0.60
C ALA A 229 -16.62 -9.79 1.04
N GLN A 230 -15.76 -10.71 1.46
CA GLN A 230 -16.15 -12.04 1.94
C GLN A 230 -16.99 -11.95 3.22
N THR A 231 -16.69 -11.01 4.12
CA THR A 231 -17.47 -10.86 5.37
C THR A 231 -18.88 -10.32 5.14
N LEU A 232 -19.15 -9.68 4.00
CA LEU A 232 -20.49 -9.20 3.65
C LEU A 232 -21.34 -10.26 2.94
N THR A 233 -20.76 -11.42 2.58
CA THR A 233 -21.43 -12.50 1.86
C THR A 233 -21.59 -13.77 2.70
N ALA A 234 -21.02 -13.79 3.90
CA ALA A 234 -21.17 -14.84 4.89
C ALA A 234 -22.35 -14.55 5.80
#